data_e449ff84f4fb259e02af8a64e229721d
#
_entry.id   e449ff84f4fb259e02af8a64e229721d
#
_cell.length_a   1.000
_cell.length_b   1.000
_cell.length_c   1.000
_cell.angle_alpha   90.00
_cell.angle_beta   90.00
_cell.angle_gamma   90.00
#
_symmetry.space_group_name_H-M   'P 1'
#
loop_
_entity.id
_entity.type
_entity.pdbx_description
1 polymer ?
#
loop_
_entity_poly.entity_id
_entity_poly.type
_entity_poly.pdbx_seq_one_letter_code
_entity_poly.pdbx_strand_id
1 'polypeptide(L)'
;GKEYTGYWVKAASKHFPLALDIVSDILLEPLFKEEEIEKERGVIFQEMHMYLDTPRQYVHDLFETLLYGDTPLGWEIIGTTGNLRGLTRKEILTYRKAQYVGSNAVLVVAGSFAEDKALRLAQQAFGRLPAGAAKSFAPLSKIKKEQPRVHLEYKKTDQTHIVMGARGFSMFDDRRYAAALLATILGGKTSSRLFQEIREKRGLAYTVSAVTEQFMDTGYFSVYAGVPHAKTKEVVRRIRDEFRSVAEKGVLSRELRKAKDYWRGQFAISLESSDEVASFYGTRELCYKNIISPDQVMEQVERVTLDEVNDAARDIF
;
A
#
# COMPACT_ATOMS: atom_id res chain seq x y z
N GLY A 1 6.47 -3.29 -3.72
CA GLY A 1 5.00 -3.33 -3.51
C GLY A 1 4.32 -4.28 -4.48
N LYS A 2 2.98 -4.34 -4.47
CA LYS A 2 2.22 -5.21 -5.38
C LYS A 2 2.34 -4.77 -6.85
N GLU A 3 2.44 -3.48 -7.11
CA GLU A 3 2.34 -2.92 -8.46
C GLU A 3 3.58 -2.17 -8.94
N TYR A 4 4.55 -1.92 -8.06
CA TYR A 4 5.81 -1.28 -8.44
C TYR A 4 6.98 -1.74 -7.58
N THR A 5 8.19 -1.57 -8.12
CA THR A 5 9.47 -1.77 -7.43
C THR A 5 10.25 -0.46 -7.49
N GLY A 6 10.85 -0.05 -6.38
CA GLY A 6 11.63 1.18 -6.31
C GLY A 6 13.01 0.96 -5.71
N TYR A 7 14.00 1.63 -6.29
CA TYR A 7 15.35 1.80 -5.75
C TYR A 7 15.51 3.26 -5.36
N TRP A 8 15.91 3.53 -4.15
CA TRP A 8 16.01 4.91 -3.69
C TRP A 8 17.23 5.13 -2.80
N VAL A 9 17.74 6.35 -2.82
CA VAL A 9 18.82 6.84 -1.97
C VAL A 9 18.44 8.22 -1.44
N LYS A 10 18.63 8.43 -0.15
CA LYS A 10 18.54 9.75 0.50
C LYS A 10 19.93 10.12 1.01
N ALA A 11 20.47 11.22 0.51
CA ALA A 11 21.81 11.68 0.85
C ALA A 11 21.88 13.23 0.87
N ALA A 12 22.94 13.76 1.46
CA ALA A 12 23.20 15.21 1.35
C ALA A 12 23.42 15.62 -0.11
N SER A 13 22.92 16.81 -0.50
CA SER A 13 22.94 17.30 -1.90
C SER A 13 24.32 17.30 -2.55
N LYS A 14 25.40 17.46 -1.78
CA LYS A 14 26.80 17.36 -2.29
C LYS A 14 27.13 15.97 -2.85
N HIS A 15 26.42 14.92 -2.42
CA HIS A 15 26.62 13.55 -2.87
C HIS A 15 25.63 13.12 -3.97
N PHE A 16 24.85 14.05 -4.54
CA PHE A 16 23.87 13.74 -5.58
C PHE A 16 24.44 12.97 -6.77
N PRO A 17 25.62 13.35 -7.35
CA PRO A 17 26.20 12.57 -8.45
C PRO A 17 26.52 11.12 -8.06
N LEU A 18 27.07 10.90 -6.86
CA LEU A 18 27.36 9.56 -6.34
C LEU A 18 26.09 8.74 -6.10
N ALA A 19 25.05 9.36 -5.52
CA ALA A 19 23.78 8.71 -5.31
C ALA A 19 23.14 8.22 -6.63
N LEU A 20 23.21 9.06 -7.66
CA LEU A 20 22.71 8.74 -8.99
C LEU A 20 23.52 7.63 -9.66
N ASP A 21 24.84 7.66 -9.52
CA ASP A 21 25.76 6.63 -10.01
C ASP A 21 25.44 5.26 -9.40
N ILE A 22 25.33 5.18 -8.07
CA ILE A 22 25.00 3.95 -7.36
C ILE A 22 23.63 3.38 -7.80
N VAL A 23 22.59 4.22 -7.85
CA VAL A 23 21.27 3.75 -8.25
C VAL A 23 21.25 3.29 -9.70
N SER A 24 21.94 3.99 -10.59
CA SER A 24 22.05 3.60 -12.00
C SER A 24 22.82 2.29 -12.18
N ASP A 25 23.92 2.09 -11.46
CA ASP A 25 24.71 0.87 -11.52
C ASP A 25 23.89 -0.36 -11.07
N ILE A 26 23.25 -0.27 -9.90
CA ILE A 26 22.38 -1.33 -9.39
C ILE A 26 21.27 -1.68 -10.38
N LEU A 27 20.66 -0.67 -11.00
CA LEU A 27 19.55 -0.85 -11.92
C LEU A 27 20.00 -1.38 -13.28
N LEU A 28 21.09 -0.86 -13.83
CA LEU A 28 21.50 -1.11 -15.22
C LEU A 28 22.44 -2.30 -15.36
N GLU A 29 23.35 -2.50 -14.41
CA GLU A 29 24.45 -3.46 -14.49
C GLU A 29 24.52 -4.45 -13.33
N PRO A 30 23.40 -4.97 -12.80
CA PRO A 30 23.43 -5.91 -11.69
C PRO A 30 24.11 -7.22 -12.12
N LEU A 31 25.01 -7.71 -11.31
CA LEU A 31 25.83 -8.89 -11.62
C LEU A 31 25.05 -10.20 -11.47
N PHE A 32 24.16 -10.29 -10.52
CA PHE A 32 23.40 -11.51 -10.17
C PHE A 32 24.28 -12.77 -10.14
N LYS A 33 25.43 -12.71 -9.45
CA LYS A 33 26.29 -13.89 -9.30
C LYS A 33 25.53 -14.99 -8.59
N GLU A 34 25.69 -16.24 -9.03
CA GLU A 34 24.96 -17.38 -8.46
C GLU A 34 25.24 -17.54 -6.96
N GLU A 35 26.47 -17.36 -6.53
CA GLU A 35 26.84 -17.38 -5.12
C GLU A 35 26.14 -16.33 -4.27
N GLU A 36 25.91 -15.13 -4.81
CA GLU A 36 25.19 -14.06 -4.13
C GLU A 36 23.67 -14.32 -4.12
N ILE A 37 23.12 -14.90 -5.20
CA ILE A 37 21.72 -15.35 -5.22
C ILE A 37 21.46 -16.38 -4.14
N GLU A 38 22.37 -17.34 -3.94
CA GLU A 38 22.20 -18.36 -2.89
C GLU A 38 22.30 -17.77 -1.48
N LYS A 39 23.20 -16.80 -1.25
CA LYS A 39 23.28 -16.08 0.02
C LYS A 39 21.98 -15.32 0.28
N GLU A 40 21.51 -14.55 -0.71
CA GLU A 40 20.28 -13.77 -0.60
C GLU A 40 19.05 -14.65 -0.40
N ARG A 41 18.99 -15.81 -1.06
CA ARG A 41 17.94 -16.82 -0.81
C ARG A 41 17.86 -17.22 0.66
N GLY A 42 19.02 -17.39 1.31
CA GLY A 42 19.11 -17.66 2.74
C GLY A 42 18.56 -16.51 3.59
N VAL A 43 18.87 -15.27 3.21
CA VAL A 43 18.36 -14.06 3.88
C VAL A 43 16.84 -13.97 3.72
N ILE A 44 16.31 -14.13 2.50
CA ILE A 44 14.87 -14.09 2.24
C ILE A 44 14.12 -15.18 3.03
N PHE A 45 14.68 -16.38 3.21
CA PHE A 45 14.06 -17.39 4.09
C PHE A 45 13.99 -16.93 5.55
N GLN A 46 14.99 -16.22 6.05
CA GLN A 46 14.91 -15.63 7.39
C GLN A 46 13.87 -14.51 7.47
N GLU A 47 13.77 -13.67 6.45
CA GLU A 47 12.71 -12.66 6.36
C GLU A 47 11.31 -13.29 6.34
N MET A 48 11.10 -14.37 5.58
CA MET A 48 9.84 -15.12 5.60
C MET A 48 9.48 -15.61 7.00
N HIS A 49 10.45 -16.17 7.74
CA HIS A 49 10.22 -16.59 9.11
C HIS A 49 9.88 -15.41 10.02
N MET A 50 10.56 -14.26 9.86
CA MET A 50 10.25 -13.04 10.60
C MET A 50 8.82 -12.55 10.34
N TYR A 51 8.36 -12.55 9.07
CA TYR A 51 6.97 -12.22 8.73
C TYR A 51 5.98 -13.17 9.39
N LEU A 52 6.20 -14.48 9.27
CA LEU A 52 5.39 -15.49 9.93
C LEU A 52 5.36 -15.29 11.45
N ASP A 53 6.47 -14.86 12.05
CA ASP A 53 6.60 -14.62 13.49
C ASP A 53 6.08 -13.27 13.95
N THR A 54 5.52 -12.47 13.02
CA THR A 54 4.91 -11.18 13.31
C THR A 54 3.41 -11.21 12.96
N PRO A 55 2.53 -11.77 13.81
CA PRO A 55 1.11 -11.99 13.50
C PRO A 55 0.36 -10.73 13.11
N ARG A 56 0.78 -9.57 13.64
CA ARG A 56 0.23 -8.27 13.29
C ARG A 56 0.42 -7.91 11.81
N GLN A 57 1.54 -8.29 11.20
CA GLN A 57 1.80 -8.07 9.78
C GLN A 57 1.18 -9.18 8.95
N TYR A 58 1.44 -10.42 9.32
CA TYR A 58 0.98 -11.60 8.60
C TYR A 58 -0.53 -11.67 8.41
N VAL A 59 -1.35 -11.17 9.35
CA VAL A 59 -2.80 -11.16 9.20
C VAL A 59 -3.29 -10.29 8.02
N HIS A 60 -2.51 -9.28 7.59
CA HIS A 60 -2.83 -8.48 6.42
C HIS A 60 -2.57 -9.26 5.13
N ASP A 61 -1.48 -10.02 5.04
CA ASP A 61 -1.20 -10.89 3.90
C ASP A 61 -2.29 -11.96 3.76
N LEU A 62 -2.70 -12.59 4.87
CA LEU A 62 -3.83 -13.54 4.90
C LEU A 62 -5.14 -12.90 4.44
N PHE A 63 -5.38 -11.64 4.82
CA PHE A 63 -6.56 -10.91 4.37
C PHE A 63 -6.54 -10.65 2.87
N GLU A 64 -5.41 -10.21 2.30
CA GLU A 64 -5.28 -9.98 0.86
C GLU A 64 -5.42 -11.29 0.07
N THR A 65 -4.81 -12.37 0.55
CA THR A 65 -4.98 -13.72 -0.03
C THR A 65 -6.44 -14.18 0.01
N LEU A 66 -7.13 -13.95 1.13
CA LEU A 66 -8.55 -14.27 1.27
C LEU A 66 -9.42 -13.44 0.32
N LEU A 67 -9.09 -12.14 0.15
CA LEU A 67 -9.87 -11.19 -0.62
C LEU A 67 -9.69 -11.38 -2.14
N TYR A 68 -8.47 -11.67 -2.59
CA TYR A 68 -8.10 -11.70 -4.00
C TYR A 68 -7.85 -13.12 -4.54
N GLY A 69 -7.71 -14.12 -3.66
CA GLY A 69 -7.52 -15.52 -4.05
C GLY A 69 -6.21 -15.74 -4.80
N ASP A 70 -6.21 -16.72 -5.71
CA ASP A 70 -5.05 -17.06 -6.55
C ASP A 70 -4.90 -16.06 -7.72
N THR A 71 -4.53 -14.85 -7.39
CA THR A 71 -4.25 -13.76 -8.34
C THR A 71 -2.97 -13.02 -7.91
N PRO A 72 -2.34 -12.25 -8.79
CA PRO A 72 -1.14 -11.46 -8.43
C PRO A 72 -1.33 -10.56 -7.20
N LEU A 73 -2.52 -10.00 -6.97
CA LEU A 73 -2.81 -9.20 -5.77
C LEU A 73 -3.00 -10.05 -4.50
N GLY A 74 -3.43 -11.31 -4.65
CA GLY A 74 -3.57 -12.24 -3.53
C GLY A 74 -2.27 -12.96 -3.15
N TRP A 75 -1.25 -12.94 -4.00
CA TRP A 75 0.04 -13.57 -3.70
C TRP A 75 0.86 -12.72 -2.73
N GLU A 76 1.59 -13.38 -1.84
CA GLU A 76 2.54 -12.71 -0.94
C GLU A 76 3.70 -12.09 -1.73
N ILE A 77 4.09 -10.85 -1.41
CA ILE A 77 5.20 -10.15 -2.09
C ILE A 77 6.51 -10.90 -1.94
N ILE A 78 6.74 -11.48 -0.75
CA ILE A 78 7.96 -12.23 -0.46
C ILE A 78 7.98 -13.59 -1.18
N GLY A 79 6.86 -14.02 -1.74
CA GLY A 79 6.71 -15.29 -2.45
C GLY A 79 6.54 -16.49 -1.51
N THR A 80 6.62 -17.69 -2.08
CA THR A 80 6.56 -18.96 -1.34
C THR A 80 7.92 -19.62 -1.26
N THR A 81 8.14 -20.44 -0.23
CA THR A 81 9.36 -21.25 -0.10
C THR A 81 9.63 -22.10 -1.35
N GLY A 82 8.58 -22.65 -1.96
CA GLY A 82 8.70 -23.45 -3.19
C GLY A 82 9.23 -22.63 -4.37
N ASN A 83 8.64 -21.45 -4.60
CA ASN A 83 9.05 -20.55 -5.67
C ASN A 83 10.49 -20.08 -5.47
N LEU A 84 10.83 -19.66 -4.25
CA LEU A 84 12.18 -19.19 -3.96
C LEU A 84 13.26 -20.27 -4.13
N ARG A 85 12.97 -21.52 -3.73
CA ARG A 85 13.92 -22.64 -3.95
C ARG A 85 14.17 -22.92 -5.43
N GLY A 86 13.13 -22.78 -6.25
CA GLY A 86 13.23 -23.05 -7.69
C GLY A 86 13.74 -21.87 -8.53
N LEU A 87 13.77 -20.67 -7.99
CA LEU A 87 14.12 -19.47 -8.74
C LEU A 87 15.59 -19.49 -9.20
N THR A 88 15.81 -19.40 -10.49
CA THR A 88 17.12 -19.47 -11.11
C THR A 88 17.62 -18.08 -11.53
N ARG A 89 18.93 -17.90 -11.67
CA ARG A 89 19.53 -16.69 -12.26
C ARG A 89 18.95 -16.35 -13.64
N LYS A 90 18.71 -17.37 -14.46
CA LYS A 90 18.11 -17.19 -15.80
C LYS A 90 16.72 -16.56 -15.73
N GLU A 91 15.89 -16.97 -14.79
CA GLU A 91 14.53 -16.44 -14.60
C GLU A 91 14.59 -14.99 -14.12
N ILE A 92 15.46 -14.66 -13.15
CA ILE A 92 15.69 -13.29 -12.69
C ILE A 92 16.07 -12.38 -13.86
N LEU A 93 17.05 -12.78 -14.67
CA LEU A 93 17.50 -12.01 -15.84
C LEU A 93 16.41 -11.89 -16.91
N THR A 94 15.60 -12.93 -17.11
CA THR A 94 14.49 -12.91 -18.06
C THR A 94 13.40 -11.94 -17.62
N TYR A 95 13.03 -11.97 -16.33
CA TYR A 95 12.08 -11.01 -15.75
C TYR A 95 12.58 -9.57 -15.88
N ARG A 96 13.83 -9.33 -15.46
CA ARG A 96 14.46 -8.02 -15.56
C ARG A 96 14.45 -7.49 -16.98
N LYS A 97 14.88 -8.29 -17.97
CA LYS A 97 14.90 -7.91 -19.39
C LYS A 97 13.50 -7.52 -19.90
N ALA A 98 12.46 -8.17 -19.38
CA ALA A 98 11.09 -7.91 -19.82
C ALA A 98 10.44 -6.69 -19.15
N GLN A 99 10.86 -6.32 -17.94
CA GLN A 99 10.19 -5.29 -17.15
C GLN A 99 11.00 -4.00 -16.97
N TYR A 100 12.35 -4.10 -16.98
CA TYR A 100 13.25 -2.96 -16.75
C TYR A 100 13.60 -2.28 -18.07
N VAL A 101 12.62 -1.58 -18.63
CA VAL A 101 12.70 -0.84 -19.90
C VAL A 101 12.33 0.62 -19.69
N GLY A 102 12.83 1.51 -20.54
CA GLY A 102 12.64 2.95 -20.37
C GLY A 102 11.19 3.40 -20.32
N SER A 103 10.29 2.75 -21.06
CA SER A 103 8.85 3.05 -21.03
C SER A 103 8.11 2.62 -19.73
N ASN A 104 8.78 1.83 -18.88
CA ASN A 104 8.25 1.28 -17.62
C ASN A 104 9.07 1.75 -16.42
N ALA A 105 9.85 2.80 -16.56
CA ALA A 105 10.70 3.32 -15.49
C ALA A 105 10.48 4.83 -15.34
N VAL A 106 10.51 5.28 -14.12
CA VAL A 106 10.44 6.71 -13.75
C VAL A 106 11.60 7.00 -12.82
N LEU A 107 12.39 8.02 -13.14
CA LEU A 107 13.41 8.56 -12.25
C LEU A 107 12.87 9.84 -11.62
N VAL A 108 12.88 9.90 -10.30
CA VAL A 108 12.49 11.09 -9.55
C VAL A 108 13.67 11.60 -8.74
N VAL A 109 13.91 12.91 -8.82
CA VAL A 109 14.88 13.60 -7.98
C VAL A 109 14.16 14.69 -7.21
N ALA A 110 14.25 14.66 -5.89
CA ALA A 110 13.67 15.68 -5.02
C ALA A 110 14.70 16.20 -4.03
N GLY A 111 14.73 17.50 -3.82
CA GLY A 111 15.65 18.15 -2.88
C GLY A 111 16.28 19.41 -3.45
N SER A 112 17.45 19.80 -2.94
CA SER A 112 18.18 20.99 -3.36
C SER A 112 19.23 20.63 -4.43
N PHE A 113 18.99 21.00 -5.68
CA PHE A 113 19.89 20.78 -6.82
C PHE A 113 19.67 21.84 -7.91
N ALA A 114 20.64 21.96 -8.83
CA ALA A 114 20.47 22.73 -10.06
C ALA A 114 19.81 21.85 -11.13
N GLU A 115 18.66 22.26 -11.65
CA GLU A 115 17.83 21.47 -12.57
C GLU A 115 18.59 20.99 -13.82
N ASP A 116 19.27 21.90 -14.54
CA ASP A 116 20.05 21.56 -15.72
C ASP A 116 21.15 20.53 -15.43
N LYS A 117 21.76 20.61 -14.25
CA LYS A 117 22.77 19.65 -13.82
C LYS A 117 22.14 18.29 -13.54
N ALA A 118 21.00 18.28 -12.87
CA ALA A 118 20.27 17.06 -12.56
C ALA A 118 19.82 16.34 -13.82
N LEU A 119 19.23 17.05 -14.77
CA LEU A 119 18.81 16.50 -16.07
C LEU A 119 19.98 15.90 -16.86
N ARG A 120 21.11 16.61 -16.96
CA ARG A 120 22.30 16.07 -17.65
C ARG A 120 22.83 14.80 -17.00
N LEU A 121 22.96 14.78 -15.68
CA LEU A 121 23.43 13.62 -14.94
C LEU A 121 22.45 12.44 -15.05
N ALA A 122 21.15 12.70 -14.96
CA ALA A 122 20.12 11.70 -15.15
C ALA A 122 20.17 11.07 -16.54
N GLN A 123 20.33 11.89 -17.59
CA GLN A 123 20.44 11.41 -18.95
C GLN A 123 21.72 10.61 -19.17
N GLN A 124 22.84 11.02 -18.59
CA GLN A 124 24.09 10.27 -18.65
C GLN A 124 23.99 8.91 -17.94
N ALA A 125 23.38 8.88 -16.74
CA ALA A 125 23.26 7.68 -15.93
C ALA A 125 22.25 6.69 -16.51
N PHE A 126 21.05 7.15 -16.90
CA PHE A 126 19.90 6.29 -17.26
C PHE A 126 19.58 6.27 -18.76
N GLY A 127 20.22 7.09 -19.59
CA GLY A 127 19.98 7.13 -21.04
C GLY A 127 20.25 5.80 -21.77
N ARG A 128 20.90 4.83 -21.08
CA ARG A 128 21.17 3.48 -21.59
C ARG A 128 20.07 2.46 -21.25
N LEU A 129 18.99 2.87 -20.56
CA LEU A 129 17.87 1.96 -20.31
C LEU A 129 17.35 1.39 -21.64
N PRO A 130 17.16 0.06 -21.74
CA PRO A 130 16.69 -0.54 -22.98
C PRO A 130 15.36 0.07 -23.44
N ALA A 131 15.26 0.36 -24.73
CA ALA A 131 13.97 0.67 -25.33
C ALA A 131 13.10 -0.59 -25.37
N GLY A 132 11.79 -0.44 -25.22
CA GLY A 132 10.85 -1.56 -25.26
C GLY A 132 9.55 -1.24 -24.58
N ALA A 133 8.58 -2.14 -24.68
CA ALA A 133 7.33 -2.12 -23.92
C ALA A 133 7.41 -3.19 -22.83
N ALA A 134 7.10 -2.82 -21.60
CA ALA A 134 6.94 -3.79 -20.52
C ALA A 134 5.76 -4.73 -20.80
N LYS A 135 5.82 -5.91 -20.23
CA LYS A 135 4.64 -6.78 -20.23
C LYS A 135 3.54 -6.11 -19.38
N SER A 136 2.33 -6.10 -19.92
CA SER A 136 1.15 -5.67 -19.16
C SER A 136 0.93 -6.60 -17.97
N PHE A 137 0.39 -6.06 -16.89
CA PHE A 137 -0.11 -6.87 -15.78
C PHE A 137 -1.41 -7.60 -16.20
N ALA A 138 -1.65 -8.76 -15.60
CA ALA A 138 -2.93 -9.45 -15.78
C ALA A 138 -3.98 -8.71 -14.94
N PRO A 139 -5.02 -8.11 -15.58
CA PRO A 139 -6.07 -7.43 -14.81
C PRO A 139 -6.78 -8.44 -13.90
N LEU A 140 -7.21 -7.96 -12.75
CA LEU A 140 -8.00 -8.76 -11.84
C LEU A 140 -9.28 -9.19 -12.57
N SER A 141 -9.34 -10.43 -13.01
CA SER A 141 -10.54 -10.97 -13.67
C SER A 141 -11.73 -10.72 -12.74
N LYS A 142 -12.92 -10.45 -13.32
CA LYS A 142 -14.16 -10.21 -12.57
C LYS A 142 -14.37 -11.36 -11.58
N ILE A 143 -13.82 -11.21 -10.38
CA ILE A 143 -14.05 -12.15 -9.30
C ILE A 143 -15.53 -11.98 -8.98
N LYS A 144 -16.32 -13.06 -9.15
CA LYS A 144 -17.73 -13.05 -8.80
C LYS A 144 -17.92 -12.52 -7.38
N LYS A 145 -19.00 -11.75 -7.13
CA LYS A 145 -19.39 -11.39 -5.75
C LYS A 145 -19.55 -12.72 -4.99
N GLU A 146 -18.57 -13.04 -4.18
CA GLU A 146 -18.58 -14.27 -3.41
C GLU A 146 -19.16 -13.99 -2.02
N GLN A 147 -19.67 -15.07 -1.41
CA GLN A 147 -20.14 -15.07 -0.03
C GLN A 147 -19.03 -14.57 0.92
N PRO A 148 -19.38 -13.97 2.07
CA PRO A 148 -18.40 -13.60 3.08
C PRO A 148 -17.51 -14.79 3.41
N ARG A 149 -16.20 -14.58 3.37
CA ARG A 149 -15.20 -15.60 3.66
C ARG A 149 -14.59 -15.35 5.02
N VAL A 150 -14.23 -16.42 5.71
CA VAL A 150 -13.49 -16.38 6.97
C VAL A 150 -12.29 -17.30 6.84
N HIS A 151 -11.11 -16.78 7.15
CA HIS A 151 -9.90 -17.56 7.33
C HIS A 151 -9.49 -17.49 8.81
N LEU A 152 -9.14 -18.62 9.39
CA LEU A 152 -8.64 -18.74 10.76
C LEU A 152 -7.29 -19.42 10.72
N GLU A 153 -6.26 -18.68 11.09
CA GLU A 153 -4.91 -19.19 11.29
C GLU A 153 -4.63 -19.33 12.78
N TYR A 154 -4.19 -20.52 13.20
CA TYR A 154 -3.85 -20.74 14.60
C TYR A 154 -2.35 -20.53 14.81
N LYS A 155 -2.02 -19.62 15.71
CA LYS A 155 -0.66 -19.39 16.19
C LYS A 155 -0.68 -19.14 17.69
N LYS A 156 0.31 -19.69 18.40
CA LYS A 156 0.46 -19.44 19.84
C LYS A 156 0.99 -18.02 20.05
N THR A 157 0.08 -17.11 20.45
CA THR A 157 0.35 -15.69 20.66
C THR A 157 -0.41 -15.19 21.89
N ASP A 158 -0.06 -14.02 22.39
CA ASP A 158 -0.77 -13.38 23.53
C ASP A 158 -2.07 -12.67 23.11
N GLN A 159 -2.24 -12.43 21.81
CA GLN A 159 -3.38 -11.69 21.24
C GLN A 159 -3.89 -12.38 19.98
N THR A 160 -5.20 -12.17 19.72
CA THR A 160 -5.78 -12.44 18.41
C THR A 160 -5.67 -11.19 17.56
N HIS A 161 -5.11 -11.34 16.35
CA HIS A 161 -5.05 -10.30 15.34
C HIS A 161 -6.19 -10.51 14.34
N ILE A 162 -6.96 -9.47 14.09
CA ILE A 162 -8.16 -9.52 13.25
C ILE A 162 -7.99 -8.49 12.13
N VAL A 163 -8.24 -8.90 10.89
CA VAL A 163 -8.51 -7.98 9.78
C VAL A 163 -9.89 -8.31 9.24
N MET A 164 -10.74 -7.29 9.14
CA MET A 164 -12.07 -7.38 8.54
C MET A 164 -12.23 -6.29 7.50
N GLY A 165 -12.78 -6.63 6.36
CA GLY A 165 -12.95 -5.64 5.32
C GLY A 165 -13.72 -6.16 4.12
N ALA A 166 -13.76 -5.33 3.09
CA ALA A 166 -14.41 -5.61 1.83
C ALA A 166 -13.59 -5.00 0.68
N ARG A 167 -13.90 -5.37 -0.56
CA ARG A 167 -13.34 -4.70 -1.73
C ARG A 167 -13.75 -3.24 -1.73
N GLY A 168 -12.82 -2.39 -2.10
CA GLY A 168 -12.98 -0.96 -2.23
C GLY A 168 -12.76 -0.51 -3.68
N PHE A 169 -12.33 0.72 -3.82
CA PHE A 169 -12.19 1.41 -5.08
C PHE A 169 -10.74 1.38 -5.58
N SER A 170 -10.56 1.35 -6.90
CA SER A 170 -9.25 1.48 -7.52
C SER A 170 -8.68 2.89 -7.37
N MET A 171 -7.40 3.05 -7.66
CA MET A 171 -6.74 4.36 -7.65
C MET A 171 -7.28 5.33 -8.71
N PHE A 172 -8.03 4.84 -9.70
CA PHE A 172 -8.66 5.66 -10.75
C PHE A 172 -10.14 5.97 -10.49
N ASP A 173 -10.73 5.38 -9.46
CA ASP A 173 -12.12 5.65 -9.08
C ASP A 173 -12.21 6.95 -8.26
N ASP A 174 -13.10 7.87 -8.64
CA ASP A 174 -13.26 9.14 -7.95
C ASP A 174 -13.73 9.00 -6.50
N ARG A 175 -14.43 7.88 -6.17
CA ARG A 175 -14.88 7.57 -4.82
C ARG A 175 -13.74 7.20 -3.86
N ARG A 176 -12.50 7.02 -4.34
CA ARG A 176 -11.33 6.70 -3.50
C ARG A 176 -11.10 7.71 -2.37
N TYR A 177 -11.37 9.00 -2.62
CA TYR A 177 -11.23 10.03 -1.59
C TYR A 177 -12.33 9.95 -0.53
N ALA A 178 -13.55 9.66 -0.94
CA ALA A 178 -14.66 9.42 -0.03
C ALA A 178 -14.39 8.20 0.87
N ALA A 179 -13.87 7.11 0.30
CA ALA A 179 -13.47 5.93 1.06
C ALA A 179 -12.31 6.21 2.04
N ALA A 180 -11.32 7.03 1.65
CA ALA A 180 -10.22 7.42 2.54
C ALA A 180 -10.72 8.25 3.74
N LEU A 181 -11.66 9.17 3.50
CA LEU A 181 -12.30 9.94 4.56
C LEU A 181 -13.17 9.04 5.45
N LEU A 182 -13.90 8.08 4.88
CA LEU A 182 -14.65 7.07 5.63
C LEU A 182 -13.72 6.25 6.54
N ALA A 183 -12.56 5.80 6.03
CA ALA A 183 -11.58 5.08 6.83
C ALA A 183 -11.06 5.95 7.99
N THR A 184 -10.83 7.23 7.74
CA THR A 184 -10.43 8.20 8.78
C THR A 184 -11.50 8.35 9.86
N ILE A 185 -12.77 8.43 9.49
CA ILE A 185 -13.90 8.53 10.41
C ILE A 185 -14.03 7.25 11.25
N LEU A 186 -13.89 6.09 10.62
CA LEU A 186 -14.07 4.80 11.29
C LEU A 186 -12.88 4.40 12.17
N GLY A 187 -11.64 4.59 11.72
CA GLY A 187 -10.48 4.07 12.44
C GLY A 187 -9.18 4.87 12.25
N GLY A 188 -9.24 6.12 11.80
CA GLY A 188 -8.02 6.90 11.52
C GLY A 188 -7.22 7.30 12.76
N LYS A 189 -7.86 7.62 13.87
CA LYS A 189 -7.21 8.08 15.12
C LYS A 189 -8.08 7.88 16.37
N THR A 190 -7.57 8.37 17.50
CA THR A 190 -8.18 8.22 18.82
C THR A 190 -9.64 8.70 18.92
N SER A 191 -10.04 9.63 18.06
CA SER A 191 -11.41 10.16 18.02
C SER A 191 -12.32 9.51 16.98
N SER A 192 -11.85 8.47 16.28
CA SER A 192 -12.62 7.70 15.32
C SER A 192 -13.63 6.79 16.01
N ARG A 193 -14.68 6.38 15.29
CA ARG A 193 -15.79 5.61 15.87
C ARG A 193 -15.33 4.31 16.49
N LEU A 194 -14.56 3.49 15.77
CA LEU A 194 -14.09 2.19 16.26
C LEU A 194 -13.12 2.34 17.43
N PHE A 195 -12.25 3.35 17.41
CA PHE A 195 -11.36 3.58 18.53
C PHE A 195 -12.13 3.95 19.80
N GLN A 196 -13.08 4.86 19.68
CA GLN A 196 -13.95 5.26 20.79
C GLN A 196 -14.80 4.09 21.31
N GLU A 197 -15.40 3.31 20.40
CA GLU A 197 -16.31 2.23 20.77
C GLU A 197 -15.59 1.01 21.36
N ILE A 198 -14.46 0.63 20.78
CA ILE A 198 -13.75 -0.62 21.11
C ILE A 198 -12.71 -0.39 22.20
N ARG A 199 -11.90 0.67 22.07
CA ARG A 199 -10.79 0.92 22.99
C ARG A 199 -11.20 1.79 24.17
N GLU A 200 -11.67 3.02 23.93
CA GLU A 200 -11.92 3.99 25.01
C GLU A 200 -13.08 3.57 25.93
N LYS A 201 -14.23 3.24 25.36
CA LYS A 201 -15.41 2.91 26.17
C LYS A 201 -15.36 1.53 26.79
N ARG A 202 -14.65 0.57 26.19
CA ARG A 202 -14.76 -0.84 26.56
C ARG A 202 -13.44 -1.53 26.87
N GLY A 203 -12.32 -0.95 26.53
CA GLY A 203 -11.01 -1.58 26.75
C GLY A 203 -10.83 -2.93 26.05
N LEU A 204 -11.50 -3.15 24.91
CA LEU A 204 -11.51 -4.45 24.22
C LEU A 204 -10.29 -4.68 23.34
N ALA A 205 -9.63 -3.63 22.91
CA ALA A 205 -8.44 -3.70 22.07
C ALA A 205 -7.42 -2.62 22.45
N TYR A 206 -6.13 -2.94 22.32
CA TYR A 206 -5.08 -1.94 22.46
C TYR A 206 -4.95 -1.09 21.20
N THR A 207 -5.09 -1.71 20.03
CA THR A 207 -5.02 -1.06 18.74
C THR A 207 -6.23 -1.43 17.90
N VAL A 208 -6.87 -0.42 17.30
CA VAL A 208 -7.86 -0.57 16.25
C VAL A 208 -7.64 0.54 15.23
N SER A 209 -7.62 0.19 13.96
CA SER A 209 -7.41 1.13 12.86
C SER A 209 -8.19 0.72 11.63
N ALA A 210 -8.54 1.69 10.79
CA ALA A 210 -9.14 1.45 9.48
C ALA A 210 -8.29 2.13 8.41
N VAL A 211 -8.15 1.44 7.28
CA VAL A 211 -7.40 1.91 6.12
C VAL A 211 -8.10 1.56 4.82
N THR A 212 -7.80 2.29 3.77
CA THR A 212 -8.08 1.91 2.39
C THR A 212 -6.78 1.67 1.67
N GLU A 213 -6.73 0.61 0.87
CA GLU A 213 -5.63 0.35 -0.07
C GLU A 213 -6.20 0.44 -1.49
N GLN A 214 -5.43 1.03 -2.39
CA GLN A 214 -5.86 1.30 -3.76
C GLN A 214 -4.82 0.74 -4.73
N PHE A 215 -5.27 -0.12 -5.62
CA PHE A 215 -4.50 -0.69 -6.72
C PHE A 215 -5.00 -0.14 -8.05
N MET A 216 -4.30 -0.45 -9.14
CA MET A 216 -4.65 0.09 -10.47
C MET A 216 -6.07 -0.31 -10.92
N ASP A 217 -6.53 -1.50 -10.61
CA ASP A 217 -7.82 -2.03 -11.07
C ASP A 217 -8.81 -2.37 -9.96
N THR A 218 -8.42 -2.25 -8.70
CA THR A 218 -9.24 -2.55 -7.52
C THR A 218 -8.72 -1.82 -6.28
N GLY A 219 -9.28 -2.15 -5.13
CA GLY A 219 -8.82 -1.72 -3.82
C GLY A 219 -9.54 -2.48 -2.72
N TYR A 220 -9.24 -2.15 -1.48
CA TYR A 220 -10.00 -2.64 -0.33
C TYR A 220 -10.13 -1.58 0.77
N PHE A 221 -11.13 -1.78 1.59
CA PHE A 221 -11.29 -1.17 2.89
C PHE A 221 -11.08 -2.23 3.96
N SER A 222 -10.27 -1.98 4.96
CA SER A 222 -10.06 -2.91 6.06
C SER A 222 -9.97 -2.24 7.41
N VAL A 223 -10.37 -2.99 8.44
CA VAL A 223 -10.20 -2.67 9.86
C VAL A 223 -9.30 -3.74 10.47
N TYR A 224 -8.23 -3.30 11.11
CA TYR A 224 -7.36 -4.14 11.94
C TYR A 224 -7.68 -3.93 13.42
N ALA A 225 -7.64 -5.02 14.20
CA ALA A 225 -7.68 -4.96 15.66
C ALA A 225 -6.81 -6.04 16.31
N GLY A 226 -6.00 -5.64 17.31
CA GLY A 226 -5.27 -6.55 18.19
C GLY A 226 -5.99 -6.67 19.54
N VAL A 227 -6.45 -7.88 19.89
CA VAL A 227 -7.37 -8.10 21.00
C VAL A 227 -6.99 -9.31 21.88
N PRO A 228 -7.30 -9.30 23.18
CA PRO A 228 -7.24 -10.52 23.99
C PRO A 228 -8.13 -11.62 23.40
N HIS A 229 -7.68 -12.87 23.42
CA HIS A 229 -8.41 -14.00 22.80
C HIS A 229 -9.88 -14.08 23.23
N ALA A 230 -10.18 -13.90 24.51
CA ALA A 230 -11.54 -13.94 25.04
C ALA A 230 -12.46 -12.83 24.51
N LYS A 231 -11.90 -11.77 23.91
CA LYS A 231 -12.63 -10.61 23.38
C LYS A 231 -12.87 -10.66 21.87
N THR A 232 -12.29 -11.62 21.17
CA THR A 232 -12.35 -11.76 19.71
C THR A 232 -13.78 -11.67 19.17
N LYS A 233 -14.70 -12.49 19.68
CA LYS A 233 -16.09 -12.52 19.18
C LYS A 233 -16.82 -11.19 19.37
N GLU A 234 -16.59 -10.53 20.51
CA GLU A 234 -17.20 -9.24 20.80
C GLU A 234 -16.69 -8.16 19.85
N VAL A 235 -15.37 -8.09 19.62
CA VAL A 235 -14.77 -7.10 18.72
C VAL A 235 -15.22 -7.31 17.28
N VAL A 236 -15.23 -8.54 16.77
CA VAL A 236 -15.75 -8.87 15.44
C VAL A 236 -17.20 -8.37 15.29
N ARG A 237 -18.05 -8.64 16.28
CA ARG A 237 -19.44 -8.14 16.27
C ARG A 237 -19.49 -6.62 16.23
N ARG A 238 -18.69 -5.91 17.04
CA ARG A 238 -18.67 -4.43 17.09
C ARG A 238 -18.23 -3.82 15.77
N ILE A 239 -17.18 -4.36 15.14
CA ILE A 239 -16.75 -3.89 13.82
C ILE A 239 -17.86 -4.07 12.80
N ARG A 240 -18.49 -5.24 12.75
CA ARG A 240 -19.61 -5.53 11.85
C ARG A 240 -20.81 -4.60 12.09
N ASP A 241 -21.16 -4.38 13.36
CA ASP A 241 -22.27 -3.51 13.73
C ASP A 241 -22.00 -2.06 13.31
N GLU A 242 -20.73 -1.61 13.39
CA GLU A 242 -20.33 -0.28 12.90
C GLU A 242 -20.39 -0.18 11.37
N PHE A 243 -19.93 -1.20 10.64
CA PHE A 243 -20.07 -1.25 9.18
C PHE A 243 -21.54 -1.13 8.76
N ARG A 244 -22.42 -1.90 9.40
CA ARG A 244 -23.86 -1.81 9.16
C ARG A 244 -24.40 -0.41 9.50
N SER A 245 -24.00 0.13 10.64
CA SER A 245 -24.46 1.45 11.08
C SER A 245 -24.09 2.56 10.08
N VAL A 246 -22.87 2.56 9.53
CA VAL A 246 -22.51 3.58 8.53
C VAL A 246 -23.18 3.35 7.19
N ALA A 247 -23.40 2.11 6.77
CA ALA A 247 -24.13 1.82 5.53
C ALA A 247 -25.61 2.26 5.63
N GLU A 248 -26.27 2.03 6.77
CA GLU A 248 -27.69 2.34 6.97
C GLU A 248 -27.94 3.82 7.34
N LYS A 249 -27.11 4.39 8.23
CA LYS A 249 -27.33 5.70 8.85
C LYS A 249 -26.38 6.78 8.36
N GLY A 250 -25.32 6.40 7.65
CA GLY A 250 -24.27 7.29 7.20
C GLY A 250 -23.37 7.84 8.29
N VAL A 251 -22.59 8.84 7.91
CA VAL A 251 -21.73 9.63 8.79
C VAL A 251 -22.31 11.01 9.02
N LEU A 252 -21.86 11.70 10.05
CA LEU A 252 -22.35 13.06 10.38
C LEU A 252 -21.43 14.11 9.71
N SER A 253 -22.02 15.25 9.35
CA SER A 253 -21.27 16.38 8.75
C SER A 253 -20.06 16.83 9.62
N ARG A 254 -20.20 16.76 10.96
CA ARG A 254 -19.11 17.08 11.88
C ARG A 254 -17.96 16.08 11.80
N GLU A 255 -18.25 14.79 11.52
CA GLU A 255 -17.24 13.74 11.38
C GLU A 255 -16.48 13.91 10.08
N LEU A 256 -17.20 14.23 9.00
CA LEU A 256 -16.58 14.54 7.70
C LEU A 256 -15.65 15.75 7.80
N ARG A 257 -16.09 16.86 8.40
CA ARG A 257 -15.26 18.04 8.58
C ARG A 257 -13.98 17.71 9.36
N LYS A 258 -14.11 17.01 10.47
CA LYS A 258 -12.96 16.58 11.28
C LYS A 258 -12.01 15.65 10.52
N ALA A 259 -12.54 14.74 9.70
CA ALA A 259 -11.74 13.85 8.87
C ALA A 259 -10.94 14.62 7.81
N LYS A 260 -11.55 15.62 7.16
CA LYS A 260 -10.87 16.50 6.20
C LYS A 260 -9.75 17.31 6.88
N ASP A 261 -10.01 17.93 8.02
CA ASP A 261 -9.01 18.69 8.77
C ASP A 261 -7.83 17.81 9.19
N TYR A 262 -8.13 16.61 9.68
CA TYR A 262 -7.11 15.63 10.04
C TYR A 262 -6.29 15.19 8.82
N TRP A 263 -6.95 14.86 7.71
CA TRP A 263 -6.30 14.39 6.49
C TRP A 263 -5.39 15.47 5.90
N ARG A 264 -5.85 16.74 5.89
CA ARG A 264 -5.04 17.90 5.48
C ARG A 264 -3.74 18.00 6.29
N GLY A 265 -3.85 17.94 7.61
CA GLY A 265 -2.68 18.03 8.49
C GLY A 265 -1.70 16.88 8.29
N GLN A 266 -2.19 15.64 8.19
CA GLN A 266 -1.34 14.47 7.97
C GLN A 266 -0.67 14.49 6.59
N PHE A 267 -1.40 14.89 5.56
CA PHE A 267 -0.87 14.98 4.21
C PHE A 267 0.24 16.05 4.10
N ALA A 268 0.04 17.21 4.71
CA ALA A 268 1.07 18.26 4.73
C ALA A 268 2.35 17.77 5.45
N ILE A 269 2.20 17.11 6.61
CA ILE A 269 3.33 16.55 7.37
C ILE A 269 4.03 15.43 6.56
N SER A 270 3.28 14.59 5.85
CA SER A 270 3.86 13.50 5.06
C SER A 270 4.75 13.98 3.90
N LEU A 271 4.64 15.23 3.47
CA LEU A 271 5.42 15.80 2.38
C LEU A 271 6.57 16.71 2.85
N GLU A 272 6.92 16.70 4.13
CA GLU A 272 8.02 17.50 4.65
C GLU A 272 9.40 17.01 4.21
N SER A 273 9.54 15.73 3.90
CA SER A 273 10.83 15.16 3.51
C SER A 273 10.94 14.93 2.01
N SER A 274 12.15 15.07 1.46
CA SER A 274 12.41 14.95 0.02
C SER A 274 12.12 13.55 -0.54
N ASP A 275 12.31 12.50 0.24
CA ASP A 275 11.99 11.11 -0.13
C ASP A 275 10.49 10.87 -0.25
N GLU A 276 9.69 11.45 0.65
CA GLU A 276 8.22 11.39 0.55
C GLU A 276 7.70 12.18 -0.67
N VAL A 277 8.30 13.34 -0.94
CA VAL A 277 7.99 14.10 -2.17
C VAL A 277 8.35 13.29 -3.41
N ALA A 278 9.52 12.64 -3.42
CA ALA A 278 9.92 11.77 -4.53
C ALA A 278 8.96 10.60 -4.72
N SER A 279 8.57 9.93 -3.64
CA SER A 279 7.61 8.83 -3.66
C SER A 279 6.23 9.27 -4.17
N PHE A 280 5.75 10.42 -3.71
CA PHE A 280 4.48 11.01 -4.15
C PHE A 280 4.43 11.23 -5.66
N TYR A 281 5.44 11.88 -6.23
CA TYR A 281 5.48 12.15 -7.67
C TYR A 281 5.84 10.91 -8.48
N GLY A 282 6.74 10.05 -7.98
CA GLY A 282 7.13 8.81 -8.64
C GLY A 282 5.98 7.84 -8.84
N THR A 283 5.19 7.62 -7.81
CA THR A 283 3.99 6.77 -7.89
C THR A 283 2.95 7.36 -8.83
N ARG A 284 2.77 8.69 -8.83
CA ARG A 284 1.82 9.35 -9.73
C ARG A 284 2.23 9.21 -11.19
N GLU A 285 3.48 9.46 -11.53
CA GLU A 285 3.94 9.31 -12.89
C GLU A 285 3.90 7.85 -13.36
N LEU A 286 4.35 6.92 -12.50
CA LEU A 286 4.44 5.51 -12.86
C LEU A 286 3.05 4.85 -13.01
N CYS A 287 2.17 5.05 -12.01
CA CYS A 287 0.90 4.32 -11.92
C CYS A 287 -0.26 5.12 -12.50
N TYR A 288 -0.39 6.42 -12.18
CA TYR A 288 -1.51 7.24 -12.64
C TYR A 288 -1.29 7.85 -14.02
N LYS A 289 -0.02 8.02 -14.45
CA LYS A 289 0.36 8.75 -15.67
C LYS A 289 -0.26 10.16 -15.72
N ASN A 290 -0.49 10.73 -14.55
CA ASN A 290 -1.06 12.05 -14.36
C ASN A 290 -0.47 12.68 -13.10
N ILE A 291 0.45 13.62 -13.31
CA ILE A 291 1.08 14.37 -12.23
C ILE A 291 0.14 15.49 -11.81
N ILE A 292 -0.40 15.38 -10.61
CA ILE A 292 -1.12 16.47 -9.95
C ILE A 292 -0.36 16.91 -8.71
N SER A 293 -0.44 18.20 -8.40
CA SER A 293 0.24 18.75 -7.22
C SER A 293 -0.42 18.29 -5.91
N PRO A 294 0.29 18.39 -4.79
CA PRO A 294 -0.30 18.19 -3.47
C PRO A 294 -1.55 19.03 -3.23
N ASP A 295 -1.53 20.31 -3.66
CA ASP A 295 -2.70 21.21 -3.53
C ASP A 295 -3.91 20.71 -4.32
N GLN A 296 -3.69 20.20 -5.53
CA GLN A 296 -4.76 19.61 -6.34
C GLN A 296 -5.34 18.35 -5.69
N VAL A 297 -4.51 17.53 -5.02
CA VAL A 297 -5.02 16.39 -4.23
C VAL A 297 -5.87 16.89 -3.06
N MET A 298 -5.42 17.94 -2.37
CA MET A 298 -6.18 18.54 -1.29
C MET A 298 -7.52 19.10 -1.76
N GLU A 299 -7.55 19.78 -2.91
CA GLU A 299 -8.80 20.24 -3.50
C GLU A 299 -9.79 19.10 -3.78
N GLN A 300 -9.32 17.95 -4.25
CA GLN A 300 -10.18 16.78 -4.44
C GLN A 300 -10.79 16.30 -3.13
N VAL A 301 -9.98 16.21 -2.07
CA VAL A 301 -10.44 15.81 -0.73
C VAL A 301 -11.46 16.82 -0.18
N GLU A 302 -11.21 18.13 -0.35
CA GLU A 302 -12.12 19.17 0.14
C GLU A 302 -13.48 19.18 -0.59
N ARG A 303 -13.50 18.82 -1.86
CA ARG A 303 -14.74 18.73 -2.65
C ARG A 303 -15.64 17.57 -2.25
N VAL A 304 -15.09 16.54 -1.60
CA VAL A 304 -15.90 15.37 -1.18
C VAL A 304 -17.07 15.80 -0.31
N THR A 305 -18.25 15.43 -0.71
CA THR A 305 -19.51 15.73 -0.01
C THR A 305 -19.88 14.67 1.01
N LEU A 306 -20.84 14.97 1.88
CA LEU A 306 -21.37 14.01 2.84
C LEU A 306 -22.05 12.84 2.13
N ASP A 307 -22.77 13.13 1.06
CA ASP A 307 -23.48 12.10 0.28
C ASP A 307 -22.52 11.13 -0.39
N GLU A 308 -21.41 11.64 -0.97
CA GLU A 308 -20.37 10.77 -1.55
C GLU A 308 -19.73 9.83 -0.51
N VAL A 309 -19.50 10.29 0.72
CA VAL A 309 -18.99 9.41 1.79
C VAL A 309 -20.02 8.37 2.19
N ASN A 310 -21.31 8.76 2.25
CA ASN A 310 -22.39 7.83 2.58
C ASN A 310 -22.63 6.83 1.44
N ASP A 311 -22.52 7.25 0.18
CA ASP A 311 -22.58 6.36 -0.98
C ASP A 311 -21.42 5.37 -0.98
N ALA A 312 -20.21 5.84 -0.74
CA ALA A 312 -19.05 4.96 -0.61
C ALA A 312 -19.22 3.93 0.51
N ALA A 313 -19.81 4.32 1.65
CA ALA A 313 -20.11 3.39 2.74
C ALA A 313 -21.13 2.32 2.33
N ARG A 314 -22.18 2.68 1.59
CA ARG A 314 -23.19 1.73 1.07
C ARG A 314 -22.62 0.79 0.01
N ASP A 315 -21.70 1.28 -0.80
CA ASP A 315 -21.07 0.48 -1.85
C ASP A 315 -20.07 -0.54 -1.29
N ILE A 316 -19.37 -0.19 -0.20
CA ILE A 316 -18.35 -1.03 0.41
C ILE A 316 -18.97 -2.07 1.35
N PHE A 317 -19.97 -1.70 2.15
CA PHE A 317 -20.56 -2.52 3.21
C PHE A 317 -21.99 -3.00 2.91
#